data_6756927683146bc701cfec51084c13a2
#
_entry.id   6756927683146bc701cfec51084c13a2
#
_cell.length_a   1.000
_cell.length_b   1.000
_cell.length_c   1.000
_cell.angle_alpha   90.00
_cell.angle_beta   90.00
_cell.angle_gamma   90.00
#
_symmetry.space_group_name_H-M   'P 1'
#
loop_
_entity.id
_entity.type
_entity.pdbx_description
1 polymer ?
#
loop_
_entity_poly.entity_id
_entity_poly.type
_entity_poly.pdbx_seq_one_letter_code
_entity_poly.pdbx_strand_id
1 'polypeptide(L)'
;MMCDQTSNITFRLFSNMSDFLRSRIGRDLFIVAIIGLIIRYVVGAFFTYPTDVNYWVIVSENLFSNEGLYGLPGYYYTPVWGYVLSAVTSVVGLLGIPLGEYVPELVGPNMVLDWTNTLPSFGYAMAIKTVLFIFDLLVAIVLFRIGMRLYGEKRAFWMFTIWFLCPFTIVISSIRMMFENLEILLLLLALLCMVERRPSWAGVMIALSLMTKPYGIFLCVLMIGYSYVQSQSMRYTAQYICAMAVTALVLFIPVILNGQLDEAMMWLTNRAYDTGTGYNSTLNLVPFILFASFVASALMALSGKASITALIVTNAVLTSMTLLNPGNIQYYLVLLPMALLMSYRSNIIVIIAFLILSGFAFISYSTWSSVLYVHEGYIGSDLLESFVSILRPIDSTLSYNWFKSVVAYTVVAVPLLECVRRRYAER
;
A
#
# COMPACT_ATOMS: atom_id res chain seq x y z
N MET A 1 4.28 30.01 21.74
CA MET A 1 3.90 29.57 23.10
C MET A 1 2.62 28.72 23.11
N MET A 2 2.22 28.12 21.99
CA MET A 2 1.01 27.26 21.85
C MET A 2 1.34 25.77 21.57
N CYS A 3 2.62 25.37 21.67
CA CYS A 3 3.07 24.04 21.23
C CYS A 3 3.24 23.01 22.36
N ASP A 4 3.09 23.39 23.60
CA ASP A 4 3.46 22.50 24.74
C ASP A 4 2.29 21.75 25.41
N GLN A 5 1.04 22.13 25.11
CA GLN A 5 -0.12 21.42 25.68
C GLN A 5 -0.52 20.16 24.93
N THR A 6 -0.10 20.01 23.65
CA THR A 6 -0.49 18.86 22.81
C THR A 6 0.38 17.62 23.04
N SER A 7 1.59 17.75 23.56
CA SER A 7 2.50 16.61 23.77
C SER A 7 2.03 15.67 24.89
N ASN A 8 1.31 16.17 25.88
CA ASN A 8 0.83 15.38 27.02
C ASN A 8 -0.45 14.58 26.75
N ILE A 9 -1.24 14.98 25.74
CA ILE A 9 -2.52 14.30 25.44
C ILE A 9 -2.28 12.97 24.70
N THR A 10 -1.25 12.87 23.87
CA THR A 10 -1.03 11.69 23.02
C THR A 10 -0.37 10.52 23.73
N PHE A 11 0.45 10.75 24.72
CA PHE A 11 0.99 9.65 25.55
C PHE A 11 -0.08 9.08 26.49
N ARG A 12 -1.09 9.90 26.87
CA ARG A 12 -2.24 9.47 27.69
C ARG A 12 -3.26 8.65 26.90
N LEU A 13 -3.32 8.73 25.58
CA LEU A 13 -4.28 7.95 24.77
C LEU A 13 -4.05 6.43 24.80
N PHE A 14 -2.84 5.97 25.14
CA PHE A 14 -2.57 4.54 25.31
C PHE A 14 -2.42 4.10 26.77
N SER A 15 -2.26 5.03 27.70
CA SER A 15 -2.24 4.66 29.13
C SER A 15 -3.59 4.17 29.64
N ASN A 16 -4.68 4.52 28.94
CA ASN A 16 -6.04 4.07 29.28
C ASN A 16 -6.83 3.72 28.02
N MET A 17 -6.51 2.58 27.40
CA MET A 17 -7.28 2.02 26.27
C MET A 17 -8.77 1.89 26.62
N SER A 18 -9.07 1.54 27.87
CA SER A 18 -10.45 1.45 28.39
C SER A 18 -11.18 2.78 28.35
N ASP A 19 -10.51 3.89 28.69
CA ASP A 19 -11.14 5.22 28.69
C ASP A 19 -11.35 5.74 27.27
N PHE A 20 -10.41 5.45 26.37
CA PHE A 20 -10.58 5.76 24.95
C PHE A 20 -11.77 5.01 24.36
N LEU A 21 -11.90 3.70 24.59
CA LEU A 21 -13.02 2.90 24.10
C LEU A 21 -14.37 3.30 24.73
N ARG A 22 -14.37 3.90 25.93
CA ARG A 22 -15.57 4.47 26.57
C ARG A 22 -15.96 5.82 25.98
N SER A 23 -15.03 6.53 25.34
CA SER A 23 -15.36 7.77 24.64
C SER A 23 -16.28 7.52 23.45
N ARG A 24 -17.07 8.52 23.07
CA ARG A 24 -17.98 8.43 21.92
C ARG A 24 -17.20 8.06 20.63
N ILE A 25 -16.10 8.75 20.37
CA ILE A 25 -15.31 8.51 19.15
C ILE A 25 -14.64 7.13 19.18
N GLY A 26 -14.16 6.68 20.33
CA GLY A 26 -13.59 5.34 20.45
C GLY A 26 -14.58 4.24 20.14
N ARG A 27 -15.84 4.40 20.60
CA ARG A 27 -16.95 3.46 20.26
C ARG A 27 -17.29 3.51 18.78
N ASP A 28 -17.38 4.71 18.19
CA ASP A 28 -17.70 4.87 16.77
C ASP A 28 -16.59 4.26 15.88
N LEU A 29 -15.33 4.47 16.23
CA LEU A 29 -14.19 3.83 15.55
C LEU A 29 -14.20 2.30 15.70
N PHE A 30 -14.52 1.80 16.87
CA PHE A 30 -14.63 0.36 17.11
C PHE A 30 -15.76 -0.26 16.27
N ILE A 31 -16.93 0.39 16.17
CA ILE A 31 -18.03 -0.06 15.32
C ILE A 31 -17.59 -0.09 13.84
N VAL A 32 -16.96 0.98 13.35
CA VAL A 32 -16.43 1.03 11.97
C VAL A 32 -15.41 -0.08 11.73
N ALA A 33 -14.51 -0.32 12.71
CA ALA A 33 -13.52 -1.39 12.61
C ALA A 33 -14.19 -2.78 12.51
N ILE A 34 -15.17 -3.08 13.34
CA ILE A 34 -15.90 -4.36 13.29
C ILE A 34 -16.64 -4.51 11.96
N ILE A 35 -17.38 -3.50 11.52
CA ILE A 35 -18.09 -3.54 10.23
C ILE A 35 -17.10 -3.78 9.08
N GLY A 36 -16.00 -3.04 9.04
CA GLY A 36 -14.99 -3.17 7.99
C GLY A 36 -14.28 -4.53 8.00
N LEU A 37 -14.03 -5.12 9.16
CA LEU A 37 -13.50 -6.49 9.29
C LEU A 37 -14.52 -7.53 8.81
N ILE A 38 -15.77 -7.44 9.23
CA ILE A 38 -16.83 -8.36 8.78
C ILE A 38 -16.93 -8.34 7.24
N ILE A 39 -16.97 -7.14 6.64
CA ILE A 39 -17.03 -7.02 5.18
C ILE A 39 -15.81 -7.70 4.53
N ARG A 40 -14.59 -7.47 5.05
CA ARG A 40 -13.36 -8.05 4.51
C ARG A 40 -13.35 -9.57 4.62
N TYR A 41 -13.75 -10.11 5.77
CA TYR A 41 -13.80 -11.56 5.94
C TYR A 41 -14.89 -12.20 5.07
N VAL A 42 -16.07 -11.58 4.94
CA VAL A 42 -17.14 -12.06 4.04
C VAL A 42 -16.65 -12.02 2.60
N VAL A 43 -16.16 -10.87 2.11
CA VAL A 43 -15.67 -10.75 0.74
C VAL A 43 -14.48 -11.68 0.52
N GLY A 44 -13.54 -11.74 1.46
CA GLY A 44 -12.35 -12.58 1.37
C GLY A 44 -12.63 -14.07 1.41
N ALA A 45 -13.72 -14.51 2.08
CA ALA A 45 -14.12 -15.92 2.07
C ALA A 45 -14.70 -16.36 0.73
N PHE A 46 -15.38 -15.44 0.02
CA PHE A 46 -16.04 -15.77 -1.24
C PHE A 46 -15.18 -15.49 -2.49
N PHE A 47 -14.26 -14.53 -2.43
CA PHE A 47 -13.54 -14.07 -3.60
C PHE A 47 -12.02 -14.14 -3.42
N THR A 48 -11.32 -14.69 -4.40
CA THR A 48 -9.86 -14.71 -4.48
C THR A 48 -9.43 -14.54 -5.93
N TYR A 49 -8.45 -13.69 -6.18
CA TYR A 49 -7.82 -13.56 -7.48
C TYR A 49 -6.66 -14.57 -7.58
N PRO A 50 -6.79 -15.62 -8.39
CA PRO A 50 -5.88 -16.76 -8.34
C PRO A 50 -4.47 -16.43 -8.81
N THR A 51 -4.29 -15.60 -9.83
CA THR A 51 -2.99 -15.35 -10.47
C THR A 51 -1.90 -14.87 -9.50
N ASP A 52 -2.21 -13.84 -8.70
CA ASP A 52 -1.23 -13.31 -7.76
C ASP A 52 -1.04 -14.24 -6.55
N VAL A 53 -2.08 -14.97 -6.17
CA VAL A 53 -2.05 -15.85 -4.99
C VAL A 53 -1.32 -17.15 -5.27
N ASN A 54 -1.45 -17.72 -6.46
CA ASN A 54 -0.67 -18.87 -6.89
C ASN A 54 0.83 -18.60 -6.78
N TYR A 55 1.21 -17.39 -7.14
CA TYR A 55 2.57 -16.93 -6.99
C TYR A 55 3.06 -16.95 -5.53
N TRP A 56 2.19 -16.57 -4.57
CA TRP A 56 2.53 -16.67 -3.15
C TRP A 56 2.67 -18.11 -2.67
N VAL A 57 1.89 -19.05 -3.21
CA VAL A 57 2.04 -20.48 -2.90
C VAL A 57 3.43 -20.97 -3.32
N ILE A 58 3.84 -20.67 -4.58
CA ILE A 58 5.15 -21.09 -5.09
C ILE A 58 6.29 -20.51 -4.25
N VAL A 59 6.25 -19.20 -3.98
CA VAL A 59 7.27 -18.56 -3.13
C VAL A 59 7.32 -19.21 -1.75
N SER A 60 6.17 -19.59 -1.20
CA SER A 60 6.09 -20.22 0.12
C SER A 60 6.59 -21.64 0.12
N GLU A 61 6.30 -22.44 -0.90
CA GLU A 61 6.81 -23.81 -1.04
C GLU A 61 8.34 -23.82 -1.07
N ASN A 62 8.94 -22.87 -1.72
CA ASN A 62 10.40 -22.76 -1.77
C ASN A 62 11.05 -22.24 -0.51
N LEU A 63 10.38 -21.38 0.22
CA LEU A 63 10.83 -21.03 1.56
C LEU A 63 10.87 -22.25 2.47
N PHE A 64 9.98 -23.25 2.26
CA PHE A 64 10.03 -24.53 2.99
C PHE A 64 11.09 -25.50 2.46
N SER A 65 11.38 -25.48 1.16
CA SER A 65 12.40 -26.36 0.56
C SER A 65 13.85 -25.90 0.81
N ASN A 66 14.06 -24.82 1.55
CA ASN A 66 15.36 -24.16 1.80
C ASN A 66 16.03 -23.58 0.54
N GLU A 67 15.31 -23.37 -0.56
CA GLU A 67 15.85 -22.72 -1.75
C GLU A 67 15.99 -21.20 -1.55
N GLY A 68 15.42 -20.67 -0.48
CA GLY A 68 15.47 -19.25 -0.13
C GLY A 68 14.51 -18.39 -0.94
N LEU A 69 14.45 -17.10 -0.60
CA LEU A 69 13.46 -16.18 -1.14
C LEU A 69 13.64 -15.90 -2.64
N TYR A 70 14.88 -15.81 -3.12
CA TYR A 70 15.22 -15.45 -4.51
C TYR A 70 15.73 -16.65 -5.35
N GLY A 71 15.79 -17.83 -4.78
CA GLY A 71 16.23 -19.04 -5.49
C GLY A 71 15.30 -19.51 -6.60
N LEU A 72 14.10 -18.93 -6.69
CA LEU A 72 13.13 -19.23 -7.72
C LEU A 72 12.97 -18.12 -8.74
N PRO A 73 12.73 -18.53 -9.98
CA PRO A 73 12.20 -17.60 -10.94
C PRO A 73 10.89 -17.02 -10.43
N GLY A 74 10.85 -15.72 -10.21
CA GLY A 74 9.60 -15.03 -9.99
C GLY A 74 9.44 -14.16 -8.76
N TYR A 75 10.31 -14.17 -7.74
CA TYR A 75 10.21 -13.18 -6.66
C TYR A 75 10.88 -11.86 -7.04
N TYR A 76 10.10 -10.89 -7.51
CA TYR A 76 10.60 -9.60 -8.03
C TYR A 76 10.35 -8.44 -7.07
N TYR A 77 10.17 -8.72 -5.78
CA TYR A 77 9.97 -7.70 -4.75
C TYR A 77 11.17 -7.62 -3.82
N THR A 78 11.30 -6.51 -3.14
CA THR A 78 12.24 -6.35 -2.05
C THR A 78 11.84 -7.21 -0.83
N PRO A 79 12.77 -7.55 0.08
CA PRO A 79 12.64 -8.73 0.96
C PRO A 79 11.54 -8.67 2.03
N VAL A 80 11.04 -7.48 2.41
CA VAL A 80 10.13 -7.35 3.58
C VAL A 80 8.85 -8.16 3.43
N TRP A 81 8.21 -8.12 2.26
CA TRP A 81 7.01 -8.94 2.05
C TRP A 81 7.34 -10.44 2.10
N GLY A 82 8.47 -10.85 1.53
CA GLY A 82 8.92 -12.23 1.62
C GLY A 82 9.10 -12.71 3.06
N TYR A 83 9.63 -11.88 3.97
CA TYR A 83 9.73 -12.22 5.39
C TYR A 83 8.38 -12.33 6.07
N VAL A 84 7.43 -11.44 5.76
CA VAL A 84 6.05 -11.56 6.25
C VAL A 84 5.41 -12.84 5.75
N LEU A 85 5.58 -13.15 4.47
CA LEU A 85 5.06 -14.37 3.85
C LEU A 85 5.65 -15.62 4.50
N SER A 86 6.97 -15.63 4.74
CA SER A 86 7.67 -16.71 5.44
C SER A 86 7.10 -16.94 6.85
N ALA A 87 6.85 -15.87 7.59
CA ALA A 87 6.25 -15.98 8.92
C ALA A 87 4.83 -16.56 8.87
N VAL A 88 3.98 -16.08 7.94
CA VAL A 88 2.62 -16.61 7.75
C VAL A 88 2.67 -18.07 7.37
N THR A 89 3.53 -18.46 6.42
CA THR A 89 3.70 -19.82 5.93
C THR A 89 4.17 -20.75 7.04
N SER A 90 5.10 -20.30 7.89
CA SER A 90 5.56 -21.08 9.04
C SER A 90 4.42 -21.35 10.04
N VAL A 91 3.59 -20.35 10.34
CA VAL A 91 2.42 -20.52 11.22
C VAL A 91 1.40 -21.49 10.61
N VAL A 92 1.12 -21.34 9.33
CA VAL A 92 0.19 -22.21 8.58
C VAL A 92 0.71 -23.65 8.58
N GLY A 93 2.01 -23.86 8.34
CA GLY A 93 2.66 -25.17 8.40
C GLY A 93 2.58 -25.82 9.78
N LEU A 94 2.80 -25.05 10.87
CA LEU A 94 2.64 -25.54 12.25
C LEU A 94 1.21 -25.99 12.57
N LEU A 95 0.23 -25.38 11.92
CA LEU A 95 -1.19 -25.73 12.06
C LEU A 95 -1.61 -26.90 11.15
N GLY A 96 -0.70 -27.43 10.33
CA GLY A 96 -0.99 -28.51 9.38
C GLY A 96 -1.92 -28.11 8.24
N ILE A 97 -2.03 -26.82 7.94
CA ILE A 97 -2.85 -26.28 6.84
C ILE A 97 -2.04 -26.41 5.55
N PRO A 98 -2.57 -27.06 4.48
CA PRO A 98 -1.88 -27.15 3.20
C PRO A 98 -1.76 -25.76 2.57
N LEU A 99 -0.68 -25.50 1.80
CA LEU A 99 -0.46 -24.24 1.12
C LEU A 99 -1.38 -24.08 -0.08
N GLY A 100 -1.49 -25.13 -0.90
CA GLY A 100 -2.28 -25.11 -2.10
C GLY A 100 -2.71 -26.50 -2.55
N GLU A 101 -3.58 -26.52 -3.55
CA GLU A 101 -4.09 -27.72 -4.20
C GLU A 101 -3.82 -27.67 -5.70
N TYR A 102 -3.35 -28.78 -6.26
CA TYR A 102 -3.18 -28.88 -7.71
C TYR A 102 -4.52 -29.12 -8.40
N VAL A 103 -4.89 -28.22 -9.32
CA VAL A 103 -6.16 -28.33 -10.07
C VAL A 103 -5.85 -28.37 -11.57
N PRO A 104 -5.81 -29.55 -12.19
CA PRO A 104 -5.39 -29.72 -13.59
C PRO A 104 -6.32 -29.05 -14.61
N GLU A 105 -7.58 -28.76 -14.23
CA GLU A 105 -8.62 -28.27 -15.15
C GLU A 105 -8.70 -26.73 -15.26
N LEU A 106 -7.83 -26.00 -14.55
CA LEU A 106 -7.81 -24.52 -14.59
C LEU A 106 -7.21 -23.94 -15.88
N VAL A 107 -6.94 -24.76 -16.88
CA VAL A 107 -6.39 -24.35 -18.17
C VAL A 107 -7.52 -23.83 -19.05
N GLY A 108 -8.01 -22.64 -18.79
CA GLY A 108 -8.87 -21.93 -19.73
C GLY A 108 -8.03 -21.25 -20.82
N PRO A 109 -8.58 -21.04 -22.02
CA PRO A 109 -7.85 -20.52 -23.19
C PRO A 109 -7.24 -19.12 -23.05
N ASN A 110 -7.48 -18.44 -21.94
CA ASN A 110 -6.93 -17.11 -21.62
C ASN A 110 -6.13 -17.09 -20.31
N MET A 111 -5.96 -18.20 -19.64
CA MET A 111 -5.11 -18.32 -18.48
C MET A 111 -3.71 -18.72 -18.92
N VAL A 112 -2.87 -17.75 -19.21
CA VAL A 112 -1.42 -17.91 -19.26
C VAL A 112 -0.93 -18.09 -17.82
N LEU A 113 -1.42 -19.12 -17.15
CA LEU A 113 -0.91 -19.63 -15.89
C LEU A 113 -0.03 -20.84 -16.22
N ASP A 114 0.99 -20.60 -17.02
CA ASP A 114 2.02 -21.60 -17.33
C ASP A 114 2.82 -22.02 -16.09
N TRP A 115 2.55 -21.41 -14.92
CA TRP A 115 3.44 -21.57 -13.79
C TRP A 115 3.00 -22.61 -12.78
N THR A 116 1.73 -22.75 -12.52
CA THR A 116 1.19 -23.85 -11.70
C THR A 116 -0.33 -23.87 -11.77
N ASN A 117 -0.89 -25.02 -11.99
CA ASN A 117 -2.31 -25.29 -11.74
C ASN A 117 -2.55 -25.46 -10.22
N THR A 118 -1.83 -24.70 -9.39
CA THR A 118 -1.93 -24.81 -7.94
C THR A 118 -2.75 -23.63 -7.41
N LEU A 119 -3.87 -23.90 -6.80
CA LEU A 119 -4.67 -22.90 -6.09
C LEU A 119 -4.30 -22.87 -4.61
N PRO A 120 -4.27 -21.69 -3.97
CA PRO A 120 -4.08 -21.63 -2.54
C PRO A 120 -5.21 -22.35 -1.82
N SER A 121 -4.88 -23.09 -0.77
CA SER A 121 -5.92 -23.62 0.12
C SER A 121 -6.69 -22.45 0.76
N PHE A 122 -7.94 -22.70 1.15
CA PHE A 122 -8.73 -21.68 1.85
C PHE A 122 -8.05 -21.20 3.12
N GLY A 123 -7.51 -22.12 3.91
CA GLY A 123 -6.84 -21.79 5.16
C GLY A 123 -5.61 -20.89 4.95
N TYR A 124 -4.78 -21.20 3.94
CA TYR A 124 -3.62 -20.40 3.59
C TYR A 124 -4.03 -19.02 3.06
N ALA A 125 -4.99 -18.98 2.13
CA ALA A 125 -5.52 -17.73 1.61
C ALA A 125 -6.07 -16.83 2.72
N MET A 126 -6.86 -17.39 3.64
CA MET A 126 -7.43 -16.64 4.77
C MET A 126 -6.36 -16.19 5.78
N ALA A 127 -5.28 -16.95 5.97
CA ALA A 127 -4.16 -16.55 6.81
C ALA A 127 -3.47 -15.29 6.24
N ILE A 128 -3.14 -15.28 4.94
CA ILE A 128 -2.56 -14.10 4.28
C ILE A 128 -3.54 -12.92 4.36
N LYS A 129 -4.82 -13.13 4.02
CA LYS A 129 -5.86 -12.08 4.06
C LYS A 129 -5.99 -11.48 5.45
N THR A 130 -5.96 -12.30 6.49
CA THR A 130 -6.02 -11.82 7.89
C THR A 130 -4.86 -10.86 8.19
N VAL A 131 -3.65 -11.18 7.76
CA VAL A 131 -2.50 -10.28 7.94
C VAL A 131 -2.68 -8.98 7.17
N LEU A 132 -3.20 -9.05 5.94
CA LEU A 132 -3.50 -7.86 5.15
C LEU A 132 -4.62 -7.00 5.79
N PHE A 133 -5.64 -7.62 6.39
CA PHE A 133 -6.70 -6.90 7.10
C PHE A 133 -6.18 -6.19 8.36
N ILE A 134 -5.21 -6.82 9.05
CA ILE A 134 -4.50 -6.18 10.17
C ILE A 134 -3.73 -4.96 9.67
N PHE A 135 -3.03 -5.05 8.54
CA PHE A 135 -2.33 -3.89 7.96
C PHE A 135 -3.30 -2.78 7.55
N ASP A 136 -4.44 -3.10 6.94
CA ASP A 136 -5.48 -2.12 6.63
C ASP A 136 -5.99 -1.38 7.88
N LEU A 137 -6.23 -2.13 8.95
CA LEU A 137 -6.66 -1.55 10.23
C LEU A 137 -5.57 -0.65 10.84
N LEU A 138 -4.32 -1.08 10.78
CA LEU A 138 -3.19 -0.29 11.28
C LEU A 138 -2.99 0.98 10.45
N VAL A 139 -3.17 0.94 9.12
CA VAL A 139 -3.17 2.14 8.27
C VAL A 139 -4.26 3.11 8.71
N ALA A 140 -5.49 2.61 8.94
CA ALA A 140 -6.60 3.44 9.41
C ALA A 140 -6.27 4.12 10.76
N ILE A 141 -5.68 3.38 11.70
CA ILE A 141 -5.25 3.89 13.01
C ILE A 141 -4.15 4.96 12.86
N VAL A 142 -3.18 4.74 11.98
CA VAL A 142 -2.10 5.72 11.76
C VAL A 142 -2.63 6.98 11.09
N LEU A 143 -3.53 6.83 10.09
CA LEU A 143 -4.24 7.97 9.48
C LEU A 143 -5.05 8.77 10.51
N PHE A 144 -5.77 8.06 11.40
CA PHE A 144 -6.46 8.72 12.51
C PHE A 144 -5.50 9.53 13.39
N ARG A 145 -4.36 8.95 13.76
CA ARG A 145 -3.36 9.63 14.59
C ARG A 145 -2.76 10.86 13.90
N ILE A 146 -2.37 10.74 12.65
CA ILE A 146 -1.87 11.89 11.86
C ILE A 146 -2.97 12.94 11.75
N GLY A 147 -4.20 12.52 11.44
CA GLY A 147 -5.36 13.40 11.34
C GLY A 147 -5.66 14.15 12.63
N MET A 148 -5.59 13.48 13.78
CA MET A 148 -5.75 14.09 15.10
C MET A 148 -4.71 15.20 15.34
N ARG A 149 -3.45 14.96 14.97
CA ARG A 149 -2.35 15.92 15.11
C ARG A 149 -2.49 17.14 14.21
N LEU A 150 -2.95 16.93 12.98
CA LEU A 150 -2.96 17.99 11.97
C LEU A 150 -4.29 18.75 11.90
N TYR A 151 -5.40 18.08 12.19
CA TYR A 151 -6.72 18.57 11.79
C TYR A 151 -7.82 18.44 12.85
N GLY A 152 -7.56 17.67 13.90
CA GLY A 152 -8.51 17.40 14.97
C GLY A 152 -9.42 16.18 14.71
N GLU A 153 -10.24 15.91 15.72
CA GLU A 153 -10.97 14.66 15.94
C GLU A 153 -11.92 14.28 14.79
N LYS A 154 -12.79 15.22 14.38
CA LYS A 154 -13.81 14.96 13.36
C LYS A 154 -13.20 14.53 12.02
N ARG A 155 -12.12 15.18 11.61
CA ARG A 155 -11.46 14.88 10.35
C ARG A 155 -10.66 13.57 10.45
N ALA A 156 -10.01 13.34 11.58
CA ALA A 156 -9.31 12.10 11.85
C ALA A 156 -10.25 10.89 11.78
N PHE A 157 -11.45 11.01 12.37
CA PHE A 157 -12.48 9.97 12.27
C PHE A 157 -12.86 9.67 10.81
N TRP A 158 -13.06 10.68 9.98
CA TRP A 158 -13.39 10.47 8.57
C TRP A 158 -12.22 9.85 7.79
N MET A 159 -10.97 10.20 8.09
CA MET A 159 -9.79 9.58 7.45
C MET A 159 -9.74 8.08 7.75
N PHE A 160 -9.96 7.68 9.02
CA PHE A 160 -10.06 6.29 9.40
C PHE A 160 -11.18 5.58 8.65
N THR A 161 -12.40 6.16 8.70
CA THR A 161 -13.62 5.56 8.14
C THR A 161 -13.52 5.39 6.63
N ILE A 162 -13.09 6.44 5.92
CA ILE A 162 -12.97 6.41 4.45
C ILE A 162 -11.93 5.36 4.03
N TRP A 163 -10.75 5.32 4.67
CA TRP A 163 -9.77 4.28 4.36
C TRP A 163 -10.33 2.88 4.62
N PHE A 164 -10.85 2.67 5.81
CA PHE A 164 -11.19 1.31 6.26
C PHE A 164 -12.45 0.74 5.61
N LEU A 165 -13.39 1.57 5.20
CA LEU A 165 -14.60 1.16 4.49
C LEU A 165 -14.54 1.38 2.97
N CYS A 166 -13.42 1.89 2.43
CA CYS A 166 -13.28 2.08 1.00
C CYS A 166 -13.34 0.75 0.25
N PRO A 167 -14.26 0.57 -0.70
CA PRO A 167 -14.32 -0.66 -1.50
C PRO A 167 -13.02 -0.97 -2.23
N PHE A 168 -12.24 0.06 -2.61
CA PHE A 168 -10.95 -0.14 -3.26
C PHE A 168 -9.93 -0.84 -2.34
N THR A 169 -9.82 -0.42 -1.07
CA THR A 169 -8.96 -1.10 -0.10
C THR A 169 -9.42 -2.54 0.14
N ILE A 170 -10.74 -2.76 0.22
CA ILE A 170 -11.35 -4.09 0.40
C ILE A 170 -11.01 -5.00 -0.78
N VAL A 171 -11.20 -4.53 -2.02
CA VAL A 171 -10.87 -5.32 -3.24
C VAL A 171 -9.39 -5.70 -3.26
N ILE A 172 -8.49 -4.75 -2.95
CA ILE A 172 -7.04 -5.01 -3.01
C ILE A 172 -6.60 -6.00 -1.93
N SER A 173 -7.09 -5.88 -0.69
CA SER A 173 -6.66 -6.75 0.41
C SER A 173 -7.43 -8.08 0.45
N SER A 174 -8.74 -8.08 0.16
CA SER A 174 -9.60 -9.25 0.35
C SER A 174 -9.69 -10.14 -0.89
N ILE A 175 -9.66 -9.56 -2.09
CA ILE A 175 -9.80 -10.30 -3.36
C ILE A 175 -8.44 -10.55 -3.97
N ARG A 176 -7.66 -9.50 -4.15
CA ARG A 176 -6.37 -9.59 -4.83
C ARG A 176 -5.22 -10.08 -3.95
N MET A 177 -5.34 -9.98 -2.64
CA MET A 177 -4.32 -10.38 -1.66
C MET A 177 -2.96 -9.68 -1.88
N MET A 178 -3.03 -8.40 -2.25
CA MET A 178 -1.86 -7.57 -2.48
C MET A 178 -1.46 -6.79 -1.24
N PHE A 179 -0.16 -6.58 -1.08
CA PHE A 179 0.46 -6.03 0.13
C PHE A 179 0.81 -4.53 0.06
N GLU A 180 0.17 -3.76 -0.83
CA GLU A 180 0.31 -2.30 -0.90
C GLU A 180 -0.02 -1.63 0.44
N ASN A 181 -0.94 -2.20 1.20
CA ASN A 181 -1.32 -1.73 2.53
C ASN A 181 -0.16 -1.80 3.55
N LEU A 182 0.73 -2.80 3.44
CA LEU A 182 1.94 -2.87 4.28
C LEU A 182 2.90 -1.72 3.96
N GLU A 183 3.17 -1.48 2.69
CA GLU A 183 4.02 -0.36 2.28
C GLU A 183 3.46 0.98 2.74
N ILE A 184 2.15 1.20 2.50
CA ILE A 184 1.45 2.42 2.92
C ILE A 184 1.49 2.60 4.43
N LEU A 185 1.31 1.51 5.20
CA LEU A 185 1.45 1.55 6.66
C LEU A 185 2.83 2.06 7.08
N LEU A 186 3.88 1.50 6.52
CA LEU A 186 5.26 1.85 6.86
C LEU A 186 5.60 3.29 6.43
N LEU A 187 5.12 3.71 5.27
CA LEU A 187 5.25 5.08 4.78
C LEU A 187 4.53 6.08 5.70
N LEU A 188 3.32 5.78 6.15
CA LEU A 188 2.59 6.64 7.08
C LEU A 188 3.19 6.63 8.49
N LEU A 189 3.74 5.51 8.94
CA LEU A 189 4.50 5.44 10.18
C LEU A 189 5.77 6.29 10.12
N ALA A 190 6.49 6.28 8.99
CA ALA A 190 7.62 7.17 8.79
C ALA A 190 7.20 8.65 8.88
N LEU A 191 6.09 9.02 8.24
CA LEU A 191 5.52 10.36 8.31
C LEU A 191 5.11 10.74 9.74
N LEU A 192 4.43 9.83 10.46
CA LEU A 192 4.04 10.04 11.85
C LEU A 192 5.25 10.23 12.77
N CYS A 193 6.28 9.38 12.62
CA CYS A 193 7.53 9.50 13.37
C CYS A 193 8.23 10.85 13.10
N MET A 194 8.18 11.32 11.85
CA MET A 194 8.73 12.63 11.51
C MET A 194 7.92 13.77 12.14
N VAL A 195 6.58 13.70 12.12
CA VAL A 195 5.71 14.65 12.83
C VAL A 195 6.00 14.65 14.34
N GLU A 196 6.27 13.49 14.91
CA GLU A 196 6.61 13.31 16.33
C GLU A 196 8.07 13.63 16.68
N ARG A 197 8.86 14.13 15.73
CA ARG A 197 10.29 14.46 15.88
C ARG A 197 11.16 13.26 16.31
N ARG A 198 10.89 12.09 15.74
CA ARG A 198 11.62 10.83 15.96
C ARG A 198 12.37 10.41 14.69
N PRO A 199 13.49 11.06 14.32
CA PRO A 199 14.13 10.87 13.03
C PRO A 199 14.64 9.44 12.81
N SER A 200 15.22 8.81 13.84
CA SER A 200 15.72 7.44 13.69
C SER A 200 14.58 6.46 13.38
N TRP A 201 13.43 6.56 14.07
CA TRP A 201 12.29 5.73 13.77
C TRP A 201 11.68 6.04 12.41
N ALA A 202 11.67 7.30 11.99
CA ALA A 202 11.26 7.68 10.64
C ALA A 202 12.17 7.03 9.57
N GLY A 203 13.49 7.01 9.81
CA GLY A 203 14.47 6.33 8.95
C GLY A 203 14.25 4.82 8.89
N VAL A 204 13.97 4.17 10.02
CA VAL A 204 13.64 2.74 10.05
C VAL A 204 12.37 2.45 9.25
N MET A 205 11.28 3.19 9.50
CA MET A 205 9.99 2.94 8.84
C MET A 205 10.04 3.19 7.33
N ILE A 206 10.73 4.23 6.89
CA ILE A 206 10.87 4.51 5.45
C ILE A 206 11.74 3.45 4.75
N ALA A 207 12.79 2.93 5.41
CA ALA A 207 13.58 1.82 4.88
C ALA A 207 12.74 0.55 4.73
N LEU A 208 11.95 0.20 5.73
CA LEU A 208 11.02 -0.92 5.66
C LEU A 208 9.99 -0.74 4.51
N SER A 209 9.47 0.49 4.32
CA SER A 209 8.56 0.80 3.20
C SER A 209 9.25 0.58 1.84
N LEU A 210 10.45 1.14 1.65
CA LEU A 210 11.22 0.96 0.41
C LEU A 210 11.59 -0.51 0.16
N MET A 211 11.86 -1.26 1.23
CA MET A 211 12.15 -2.69 1.16
C MET A 211 10.88 -3.57 1.11
N THR A 212 9.71 -2.94 0.99
CA THR A 212 8.43 -3.59 0.66
C THR A 212 8.07 -3.31 -0.80
N LYS A 213 8.00 -2.04 -1.17
CA LYS A 213 7.82 -1.51 -2.54
C LYS A 213 8.44 -0.11 -2.66
N PRO A 214 8.91 0.31 -3.85
CA PRO A 214 9.70 1.54 -3.97
C PRO A 214 8.89 2.85 -4.03
N TYR A 215 7.55 2.85 -3.83
CA TYR A 215 6.75 4.09 -3.93
C TYR A 215 7.09 5.15 -2.87
N GLY A 216 7.64 4.72 -1.73
CA GLY A 216 8.11 5.62 -0.67
C GLY A 216 9.36 6.42 -1.00
N ILE A 217 10.01 6.20 -2.16
CA ILE A 217 11.32 6.79 -2.48
C ILE A 217 11.30 8.33 -2.52
N PHE A 218 10.23 8.93 -3.04
CA PHE A 218 10.11 10.38 -3.10
C PHE A 218 9.93 10.98 -1.72
N LEU A 219 9.09 10.37 -0.88
CA LEU A 219 8.94 10.79 0.51
C LEU A 219 10.26 10.65 1.27
N CYS A 220 11.00 9.57 1.04
CA CYS A 220 12.31 9.33 1.62
C CYS A 220 13.27 10.51 1.36
N VAL A 221 13.39 10.94 0.11
CA VAL A 221 14.26 12.06 -0.28
C VAL A 221 13.75 13.39 0.29
N LEU A 222 12.46 13.64 0.21
CA LEU A 222 11.84 14.88 0.73
C LEU A 222 12.01 15.01 2.25
N MET A 223 11.97 13.89 2.98
CA MET A 223 12.19 13.86 4.43
C MET A 223 13.59 14.28 4.84
N ILE A 224 14.60 14.17 3.97
CA ILE A 224 15.96 14.68 4.26
C ILE A 224 15.92 16.19 4.47
N GLY A 225 15.39 16.94 3.50
CA GLY A 225 15.27 18.39 3.63
C GLY A 225 14.33 18.83 4.74
N TYR A 226 13.19 18.12 4.88
CA TYR A 226 12.23 18.39 5.95
C TYR A 226 12.81 18.18 7.34
N SER A 227 13.58 17.11 7.56
CA SER A 227 14.24 16.81 8.84
C SER A 227 15.22 17.91 9.27
N TYR A 228 15.99 18.45 8.28
CA TYR A 228 16.87 19.57 8.54
C TYR A 228 16.08 20.82 8.95
N VAL A 229 15.03 21.18 8.20
CA VAL A 229 14.19 22.35 8.52
C VAL A 229 13.54 22.23 9.89
N GLN A 230 13.06 21.04 10.24
CA GLN A 230 12.36 20.80 11.50
C GLN A 230 13.25 21.00 12.74
N SER A 231 14.53 20.69 12.63
CA SER A 231 15.47 20.70 13.77
C SER A 231 16.56 21.76 13.66
N GLN A 232 16.80 22.32 12.46
CA GLN A 232 17.97 23.14 12.12
C GLN A 232 19.30 22.44 12.53
N SER A 233 19.33 21.11 12.49
CA SER A 233 20.44 20.28 12.98
C SER A 233 20.80 19.17 11.99
N MET A 234 22.04 19.20 11.53
CA MET A 234 22.61 18.13 10.72
C MET A 234 22.64 16.78 11.45
N ARG A 235 22.79 16.79 12.79
CA ARG A 235 22.76 15.57 13.60
C ARG A 235 21.41 14.87 13.50
N TYR A 236 20.32 15.61 13.51
CA TYR A 236 18.97 15.09 13.38
C TYR A 236 18.74 14.44 12.01
N THR A 237 19.18 15.11 10.94
CA THR A 237 19.12 14.58 9.57
C THR A 237 20.02 13.34 9.41
N ALA A 238 21.22 13.38 10.00
CA ALA A 238 22.13 12.23 9.99
C ALA A 238 21.52 11.01 10.72
N GLN A 239 20.84 11.20 11.85
CA GLN A 239 20.13 10.12 12.53
C GLN A 239 19.07 9.46 11.64
N TYR A 240 18.33 10.25 10.86
CA TYR A 240 17.36 9.73 9.89
C TYR A 240 18.04 8.90 8.80
N ILE A 241 19.08 9.45 8.17
CA ILE A 241 19.79 8.79 7.05
C ILE A 241 20.50 7.52 7.54
N CYS A 242 21.22 7.59 8.68
CA CYS A 242 21.94 6.44 9.21
C CYS A 242 20.98 5.31 9.61
N ALA A 243 19.88 5.63 10.28
CA ALA A 243 18.89 4.63 10.64
C ALA A 243 18.27 3.96 9.41
N MET A 244 17.98 4.74 8.36
CA MET A 244 17.49 4.21 7.09
C MET A 244 18.50 3.28 6.43
N ALA A 245 19.76 3.71 6.29
CA ALA A 245 20.81 2.92 5.66
C ALA A 245 21.09 1.61 6.43
N VAL A 246 21.21 1.69 7.75
CA VAL A 246 21.44 0.51 8.60
C VAL A 246 20.26 -0.48 8.48
N THR A 247 19.02 0.01 8.51
CA THR A 247 17.85 -0.87 8.37
C THR A 247 17.84 -1.56 7.00
N ALA A 248 18.11 -0.83 5.93
CA ALA A 248 18.17 -1.42 4.59
C ALA A 248 19.24 -2.52 4.50
N LEU A 249 20.44 -2.27 5.04
CA LEU A 249 21.51 -3.27 5.09
C LEU A 249 21.12 -4.50 5.89
N VAL A 250 20.55 -4.32 7.08
CA VAL A 250 20.11 -5.43 7.95
C VAL A 250 19.08 -6.32 7.24
N LEU A 251 18.16 -5.73 6.47
CA LEU A 251 17.15 -6.48 5.74
C LEU A 251 17.73 -7.34 4.60
N PHE A 252 18.87 -6.97 4.04
CA PHE A 252 19.56 -7.76 3.02
C PHE A 252 20.52 -8.81 3.59
N ILE A 253 20.82 -8.80 4.89
CA ILE A 253 21.73 -9.80 5.50
C ILE A 253 21.31 -11.23 5.19
N PRO A 254 20.04 -11.66 5.38
CA PRO A 254 19.64 -13.04 5.07
C PRO A 254 19.85 -13.41 3.59
N VAL A 255 19.57 -12.46 2.67
CA VAL A 255 19.76 -12.66 1.23
C VAL A 255 21.23 -12.86 0.89
N ILE A 256 22.11 -12.04 1.49
CA ILE A 256 23.57 -12.11 1.31
C ILE A 256 24.12 -13.43 1.88
N LEU A 257 23.68 -13.81 3.09
CA LEU A 257 24.15 -15.04 3.75
C LEU A 257 23.72 -16.31 3.00
N ASN A 258 22.59 -16.27 2.32
CA ASN A 258 22.11 -17.37 1.46
C ASN A 258 22.74 -17.35 0.06
N GLY A 259 23.65 -16.42 -0.24
CA GLY A 259 24.31 -16.31 -1.55
C GLY A 259 23.37 -15.85 -2.69
N GLN A 260 22.21 -15.26 -2.37
CA GLN A 260 21.15 -14.91 -3.34
C GLN A 260 21.17 -13.44 -3.76
N LEU A 261 22.27 -12.72 -3.52
CA LEU A 261 22.31 -11.29 -3.83
C LEU A 261 22.22 -11.03 -5.34
N ASP A 262 22.91 -11.83 -6.14
CA ASP A 262 22.93 -11.67 -7.59
C ASP A 262 21.56 -11.95 -8.20
N GLU A 263 20.87 -13.02 -7.74
CA GLU A 263 19.51 -13.34 -8.13
C GLU A 263 18.53 -12.23 -7.73
N ALA A 264 18.63 -11.75 -6.49
CA ALA A 264 17.80 -10.64 -6.02
C ALA A 264 17.99 -9.38 -6.89
N MET A 265 19.24 -9.02 -7.18
CA MET A 265 19.54 -7.86 -8.03
C MET A 265 19.07 -8.06 -9.45
N MET A 266 19.24 -9.26 -10.02
CA MET A 266 18.75 -9.61 -11.34
C MET A 266 17.22 -9.47 -11.42
N TRP A 267 16.46 -10.04 -10.46
CA TRP A 267 15.00 -9.98 -10.47
C TRP A 267 14.46 -8.57 -10.26
N LEU A 268 15.04 -7.80 -9.35
CA LEU A 268 14.66 -6.40 -9.12
C LEU A 268 14.95 -5.53 -10.36
N THR A 269 16.08 -5.78 -11.03
CA THR A 269 16.45 -5.08 -12.26
C THR A 269 15.55 -5.46 -13.43
N ASN A 270 15.30 -6.75 -13.64
CA ASN A 270 14.40 -7.24 -14.68
C ASN A 270 12.99 -6.69 -14.51
N ARG A 271 12.47 -6.62 -13.27
CA ARG A 271 11.19 -5.99 -12.98
C ARG A 271 11.17 -4.51 -13.38
N ALA A 272 12.27 -3.81 -13.13
CA ALA A 272 12.39 -2.40 -13.50
C ALA A 272 12.45 -2.19 -15.02
N TYR A 273 13.00 -3.16 -15.76
CA TYR A 273 13.21 -3.08 -17.21
C TYR A 273 12.26 -3.97 -18.03
N ASP A 274 11.36 -4.74 -17.36
CA ASP A 274 10.45 -5.64 -18.06
C ASP A 274 9.53 -4.85 -19.01
N THR A 275 9.82 -5.03 -20.28
CA THR A 275 9.22 -4.28 -21.38
C THR A 275 7.84 -4.81 -21.76
N GLY A 276 7.44 -5.99 -21.27
CA GLY A 276 6.20 -6.67 -21.68
C GLY A 276 4.93 -6.10 -21.05
N THR A 277 5.03 -5.33 -19.99
CA THR A 277 3.87 -4.92 -19.19
C THR A 277 3.40 -3.47 -19.38
N GLY A 278 3.92 -2.75 -20.39
CA GLY A 278 3.57 -1.33 -20.62
C GLY A 278 4.18 -0.35 -19.58
N TYR A 279 5.04 -0.85 -18.70
CA TYR A 279 5.72 -0.04 -17.66
C TYR A 279 6.75 0.95 -18.23
N ASN A 280 7.20 0.74 -19.46
CA ASN A 280 8.38 1.40 -20.00
C ASN A 280 8.29 2.92 -20.12
N SER A 281 7.12 3.47 -20.39
CA SER A 281 6.99 4.93 -20.58
C SER A 281 7.11 5.71 -19.26
N THR A 282 6.70 5.09 -18.15
CA THR A 282 6.72 5.76 -16.84
C THR A 282 8.02 5.54 -16.08
N LEU A 283 8.69 4.41 -16.27
CA LEU A 283 10.01 4.14 -15.67
C LEU A 283 11.07 5.12 -16.17
N ASN A 284 10.99 5.54 -17.43
CA ASN A 284 11.88 6.57 -17.98
C ASN A 284 11.74 7.94 -17.27
N LEU A 285 10.59 8.21 -16.61
CA LEU A 285 10.37 9.44 -15.85
C LEU A 285 10.87 9.35 -14.40
N VAL A 286 11.05 8.15 -13.85
CA VAL A 286 11.47 7.97 -12.44
C VAL A 286 12.77 8.69 -12.11
N PRO A 287 13.85 8.64 -12.92
CA PRO A 287 15.05 9.39 -12.64
C PRO A 287 14.82 10.92 -12.59
N PHE A 288 13.98 11.46 -13.48
CA PHE A 288 13.65 12.88 -13.50
C PHE A 288 12.81 13.30 -12.28
N ILE A 289 11.84 12.46 -11.90
CA ILE A 289 11.01 12.70 -10.72
C ILE A 289 11.84 12.57 -9.44
N LEU A 290 12.78 11.62 -9.40
CA LEU A 290 13.73 11.48 -8.30
C LEU A 290 14.63 12.72 -8.20
N PHE A 291 15.18 13.20 -9.32
CA PHE A 291 15.92 14.45 -9.36
C PHE A 291 15.08 15.63 -8.87
N ALA A 292 13.82 15.75 -9.31
CA ALA A 292 12.91 16.78 -8.83
C ALA A 292 12.65 16.69 -7.32
N SER A 293 12.60 15.48 -6.75
CA SER A 293 12.48 15.30 -5.30
C SER A 293 13.73 15.74 -4.54
N PHE A 294 14.93 15.50 -5.07
CA PHE A 294 16.18 16.05 -4.51
C PHE A 294 16.19 17.58 -4.56
N VAL A 295 15.81 18.18 -5.68
CA VAL A 295 15.71 19.65 -5.82
C VAL A 295 14.69 20.20 -4.82
N ALA A 296 13.51 19.60 -4.70
CA ALA A 296 12.48 20.02 -3.74
C ALA A 296 12.99 19.91 -2.29
N SER A 297 13.67 18.81 -1.95
CA SER A 297 14.29 18.59 -0.65
C SER A 297 15.34 19.66 -0.33
N ALA A 298 16.22 19.97 -1.29
CA ALA A 298 17.23 21.01 -1.16
C ALA A 298 16.61 22.42 -1.01
N LEU A 299 15.58 22.73 -1.80
CA LEU A 299 14.84 24.00 -1.70
C LEU A 299 14.13 24.13 -0.33
N MET A 300 13.57 23.07 0.21
CA MET A 300 13.03 23.06 1.57
C MET A 300 14.13 23.41 2.59
N ALA A 301 15.28 22.73 2.50
CA ALA A 301 16.39 22.97 3.43
C ALA A 301 16.93 24.40 3.32
N LEU A 302 17.15 24.92 2.11
CA LEU A 302 17.68 26.27 1.86
C LEU A 302 16.71 27.37 2.28
N SER A 303 15.41 27.16 2.06
CA SER A 303 14.40 28.15 2.47
C SER A 303 14.20 28.24 3.98
N GLY A 304 14.67 27.24 4.73
CA GLY A 304 14.43 27.13 6.18
C GLY A 304 12.93 27.02 6.55
N LYS A 305 12.07 26.85 5.57
CA LYS A 305 10.61 26.81 5.74
C LYS A 305 10.03 25.56 5.06
N ALA A 306 9.62 24.59 5.85
CA ALA A 306 8.87 23.44 5.36
C ALA A 306 7.73 23.13 6.33
N SER A 307 6.54 22.93 5.80
CA SER A 307 5.40 22.42 6.56
C SER A 307 5.17 20.96 6.22
N ILE A 308 4.62 20.21 7.17
CA ILE A 308 4.21 18.82 6.93
C ILE A 308 3.21 18.71 5.76
N THR A 309 2.34 19.70 5.60
CA THR A 309 1.40 19.77 4.47
C THR A 309 2.14 19.92 3.14
N ALA A 310 3.18 20.76 3.08
CA ALA A 310 3.99 20.91 1.87
C ALA A 310 4.70 19.60 1.52
N LEU A 311 5.23 18.88 2.53
CA LEU A 311 5.84 17.57 2.37
C LEU A 311 4.85 16.57 1.76
N ILE A 312 3.65 16.45 2.35
CA ILE A 312 2.59 15.54 1.89
C ILE A 312 2.16 15.87 0.45
N VAL A 313 1.91 17.16 0.17
CA VAL A 313 1.49 17.63 -1.17
C VAL A 313 2.57 17.32 -2.21
N THR A 314 3.82 17.66 -1.92
CA THR A 314 4.92 17.42 -2.86
C THR A 314 5.08 15.93 -3.12
N ASN A 315 5.06 15.10 -2.07
CA ASN A 315 5.11 13.64 -2.23
C ASN A 315 3.94 13.11 -3.08
N ALA A 316 2.71 13.55 -2.82
CA ALA A 316 1.53 13.11 -3.57
C ALA A 316 1.63 13.45 -5.06
N VAL A 317 2.11 14.66 -5.39
CA VAL A 317 2.32 15.07 -6.78
C VAL A 317 3.41 14.22 -7.44
N LEU A 318 4.57 14.06 -6.82
CA LEU A 318 5.67 13.27 -7.38
C LEU A 318 5.28 11.79 -7.56
N THR A 319 4.61 11.21 -6.57
CA THR A 319 4.12 9.82 -6.67
C THR A 319 3.06 9.70 -7.77
N SER A 320 2.14 10.65 -7.93
CA SER A 320 1.15 10.61 -8.99
C SER A 320 1.76 10.65 -10.39
N MET A 321 2.87 11.37 -10.57
CA MET A 321 3.57 11.43 -11.85
C MET A 321 4.17 10.08 -12.27
N THR A 322 4.54 9.21 -11.32
CA THR A 322 5.01 7.84 -11.62
C THR A 322 3.87 6.89 -11.97
N LEU A 323 2.65 7.24 -11.64
CA LEU A 323 1.45 6.43 -11.87
C LEU A 323 0.67 6.87 -13.11
N LEU A 324 1.34 7.54 -14.09
CA LEU A 324 0.69 8.01 -15.33
C LEU A 324 0.09 6.87 -16.16
N ASN A 325 0.72 5.72 -16.15
CA ASN A 325 0.23 4.52 -16.85
C ASN A 325 0.63 3.26 -16.08
N PRO A 326 0.04 3.01 -14.88
CA PRO A 326 0.39 1.83 -14.13
C PRO A 326 -0.19 0.60 -14.81
N GLY A 327 0.64 -0.44 -14.98
CA GLY A 327 0.20 -1.73 -15.48
C GLY A 327 -0.90 -2.36 -14.61
N ASN A 328 -0.84 -2.08 -13.29
CA ASN A 328 -1.77 -2.64 -12.33
C ASN A 328 -2.51 -1.54 -11.54
N ILE A 329 -3.82 -1.65 -11.47
CA ILE A 329 -4.70 -0.68 -10.82
C ILE A 329 -4.43 -0.54 -9.31
N GLN A 330 -3.93 -1.58 -8.64
CA GLN A 330 -3.63 -1.55 -7.21
C GLN A 330 -2.62 -0.46 -6.82
N TYR A 331 -1.75 -0.04 -7.73
CA TYR A 331 -0.75 0.98 -7.45
C TYR A 331 -1.35 2.34 -7.11
N TYR A 332 -2.57 2.62 -7.55
CA TYR A 332 -3.27 3.85 -7.16
C TYR A 332 -3.63 3.90 -5.67
N LEU A 333 -3.57 2.75 -4.95
CA LEU A 333 -3.92 2.72 -3.53
C LEU A 333 -3.06 3.66 -2.69
N VAL A 334 -1.79 3.86 -3.05
CA VAL A 334 -0.88 4.77 -2.34
C VAL A 334 -1.35 6.23 -2.36
N LEU A 335 -2.15 6.63 -3.35
CA LEU A 335 -2.68 8.00 -3.46
C LEU A 335 -3.82 8.28 -2.47
N LEU A 336 -4.56 7.26 -2.03
CA LEU A 336 -5.72 7.47 -1.15
C LEU A 336 -5.32 8.11 0.20
N PRO A 337 -4.35 7.60 0.96
CA PRO A 337 -3.96 8.21 2.22
C PRO A 337 -3.41 9.63 2.02
N MET A 338 -2.67 9.88 0.93
CA MET A 338 -2.15 11.22 0.63
C MET A 338 -3.28 12.20 0.33
N ALA A 339 -4.28 11.78 -0.48
CA ALA A 339 -5.47 12.58 -0.76
C ALA A 339 -6.27 12.90 0.50
N LEU A 340 -6.45 11.93 1.40
CA LEU A 340 -7.13 12.14 2.67
C LEU A 340 -6.39 13.13 3.58
N LEU A 341 -5.06 13.08 3.60
CA LEU A 341 -4.22 13.99 4.36
C LEU A 341 -4.21 15.41 3.76
N MET A 342 -4.37 15.57 2.45
CA MET A 342 -4.45 16.87 1.78
C MET A 342 -5.85 17.49 1.84
N SER A 343 -6.90 16.67 1.69
CA SER A 343 -8.28 17.11 1.50
C SER A 343 -8.89 17.64 2.79
N TYR A 344 -9.69 18.69 2.65
CA TYR A 344 -10.51 19.25 3.75
C TYR A 344 -12.01 19.26 3.42
N ARG A 345 -12.37 19.72 2.22
CA ARG A 345 -13.76 19.80 1.76
C ARG A 345 -14.06 18.87 0.59
N SER A 346 -13.02 18.45 -0.12
CA SER A 346 -13.13 17.62 -1.34
C SER A 346 -13.20 16.12 -1.08
N ASN A 347 -13.38 15.68 0.18
CA ASN A 347 -13.47 14.26 0.52
C ASN A 347 -14.50 13.50 -0.32
N ILE A 348 -15.62 14.13 -0.66
CA ILE A 348 -16.65 13.48 -1.49
C ILE A 348 -16.13 13.13 -2.89
N ILE A 349 -15.32 14.01 -3.49
CA ILE A 349 -14.73 13.77 -4.82
C ILE A 349 -13.71 12.63 -4.74
N VAL A 350 -12.88 12.62 -3.68
CA VAL A 350 -11.94 11.52 -3.41
C VAL A 350 -12.69 10.20 -3.26
N ILE A 351 -13.77 10.18 -2.48
CA ILE A 351 -14.61 8.98 -2.30
C ILE A 351 -15.17 8.51 -3.63
N ILE A 352 -15.79 9.41 -4.42
CA ILE A 352 -16.37 9.07 -5.73
C ILE A 352 -15.29 8.51 -6.67
N ALA A 353 -14.11 9.14 -6.74
CA ALA A 353 -13.02 8.68 -7.58
C ALA A 353 -12.56 7.26 -7.18
N PHE A 354 -12.42 6.98 -5.88
CA PHE A 354 -12.06 5.64 -5.41
C PHE A 354 -13.19 4.61 -5.54
N LEU A 355 -14.45 5.01 -5.49
CA LEU A 355 -15.58 4.14 -5.85
C LEU A 355 -15.52 3.74 -7.31
N ILE A 356 -15.21 4.68 -8.21
CA ILE A 356 -15.02 4.40 -9.63
C ILE A 356 -13.81 3.46 -9.82
N LEU A 357 -12.67 3.74 -9.20
CA LEU A 357 -11.48 2.86 -9.25
C LEU A 357 -11.78 1.46 -8.69
N SER A 358 -12.63 1.34 -7.67
CA SER A 358 -13.07 0.05 -7.13
C SER A 358 -13.85 -0.77 -8.16
N GLY A 359 -14.76 -0.12 -8.87
CA GLY A 359 -15.49 -0.75 -9.97
C GLY A 359 -14.55 -1.24 -11.06
N PHE A 360 -13.58 -0.42 -11.49
CA PHE A 360 -12.56 -0.83 -12.45
C PHE A 360 -11.71 -1.99 -11.94
N ALA A 361 -11.27 -1.95 -10.69
CA ALA A 361 -10.50 -3.05 -10.11
C ALA A 361 -11.28 -4.35 -10.13
N PHE A 362 -12.54 -4.31 -9.71
CA PHE A 362 -13.41 -5.48 -9.70
C PHE A 362 -13.64 -6.02 -11.12
N ILE A 363 -13.99 -5.17 -12.08
CA ILE A 363 -14.23 -5.56 -13.46
C ILE A 363 -12.96 -6.12 -14.10
N SER A 364 -11.85 -5.41 -13.99
CA SER A 364 -10.57 -5.82 -14.58
C SER A 364 -10.12 -7.20 -14.06
N TYR A 365 -10.32 -7.47 -12.77
CA TYR A 365 -9.96 -8.78 -12.19
C TYR A 365 -10.92 -9.88 -12.58
N SER A 366 -12.20 -9.58 -12.75
CA SER A 366 -13.20 -10.57 -13.17
C SER A 366 -13.03 -11.00 -14.61
N THR A 367 -12.50 -10.11 -15.49
CA THR A 367 -12.33 -10.39 -16.91
C THR A 367 -11.00 -11.04 -17.24
N TRP A 368 -9.94 -10.77 -16.46
CA TRP A 368 -8.61 -11.36 -16.68
C TRP A 368 -8.47 -12.77 -16.10
N SER A 369 -9.06 -13.02 -14.97
CA SER A 369 -9.18 -14.38 -14.44
C SER A 369 -10.62 -14.81 -14.56
N SER A 370 -10.91 -15.78 -15.41
CA SER A 370 -12.24 -16.38 -15.51
C SER A 370 -12.69 -17.10 -14.23
N VAL A 371 -12.03 -16.86 -13.10
CA VAL A 371 -12.26 -17.59 -11.87
C VAL A 371 -12.36 -16.61 -10.70
N LEU A 372 -13.59 -16.24 -10.39
CA LEU A 372 -13.94 -15.79 -9.06
C LEU A 372 -14.05 -17.05 -8.20
N TYR A 373 -13.01 -17.32 -7.44
CA TYR A 373 -12.92 -18.51 -6.61
C TYR A 373 -13.87 -18.39 -5.43
N VAL A 374 -14.90 -19.23 -5.41
CA VAL A 374 -15.67 -19.52 -4.21
C VAL A 374 -15.09 -20.80 -3.62
N HIS A 375 -14.75 -20.79 -2.34
CA HIS A 375 -14.26 -21.97 -1.63
C HIS A 375 -15.17 -23.17 -1.87
N GLU A 376 -14.58 -24.32 -2.25
CA GLU A 376 -15.22 -25.61 -2.59
C GLU A 376 -15.91 -25.71 -3.95
N GLY A 377 -15.63 -24.85 -4.84
CA GLY A 377 -16.14 -24.98 -6.20
C GLY A 377 -16.32 -23.64 -6.85
N TYR A 378 -16.11 -23.66 -8.11
CA TYR A 378 -16.44 -22.54 -8.96
C TYR A 378 -17.92 -22.21 -8.78
N ILE A 379 -18.28 -20.94 -8.63
CA ILE A 379 -19.61 -20.49 -9.04
C ILE A 379 -19.77 -21.12 -10.41
N GLY A 380 -20.77 -21.98 -10.59
CA GLY A 380 -20.89 -22.84 -11.76
C GLY A 380 -20.47 -22.11 -13.04
N SER A 381 -19.65 -22.75 -13.85
CA SER A 381 -18.98 -22.14 -15.01
C SER A 381 -19.92 -21.25 -15.84
N ASP A 382 -21.17 -21.62 -15.97
CA ASP A 382 -22.18 -20.92 -16.74
C ASP A 382 -22.60 -19.56 -16.17
N LEU A 383 -22.75 -19.46 -14.83
CA LEU A 383 -23.08 -18.19 -14.19
C LEU A 383 -21.90 -17.23 -14.26
N LEU A 384 -20.68 -17.74 -14.07
CA LEU A 384 -19.46 -16.95 -14.17
C LEU A 384 -19.22 -16.49 -15.61
N GLU A 385 -19.38 -17.38 -16.60
CA GLU A 385 -19.26 -17.02 -18.01
C GLU A 385 -20.30 -15.98 -18.43
N SER A 386 -21.54 -16.12 -17.98
CA SER A 386 -22.60 -15.14 -18.21
C SER A 386 -22.21 -13.78 -17.60
N PHE A 387 -21.70 -13.75 -16.37
CA PHE A 387 -21.27 -12.53 -15.71
C PHE A 387 -20.06 -11.90 -16.41
N VAL A 388 -19.05 -12.70 -16.73
CA VAL A 388 -17.84 -12.25 -17.45
C VAL A 388 -18.19 -11.75 -18.85
N SER A 389 -19.14 -12.39 -19.56
CA SER A 389 -19.59 -11.95 -20.89
C SER A 389 -20.23 -10.57 -20.89
N ILE A 390 -20.93 -10.22 -19.80
CA ILE A 390 -21.50 -8.87 -19.60
C ILE A 390 -20.38 -7.87 -19.29
N LEU A 391 -19.36 -8.24 -18.53
CA LEU A 391 -18.30 -7.35 -18.10
C LEU A 391 -17.22 -7.12 -19.16
N ARG A 392 -16.93 -8.09 -20.03
CA ARG A 392 -15.90 -7.97 -21.09
C ARG A 392 -16.06 -6.73 -21.99
N PRO A 393 -17.25 -6.44 -22.55
CA PRO A 393 -17.44 -5.22 -23.34
C PRO A 393 -17.20 -3.95 -22.53
N ILE A 394 -17.58 -3.97 -21.25
CA ILE A 394 -17.35 -2.84 -20.34
C ILE A 394 -15.86 -2.68 -20.09
N ASP A 395 -15.13 -3.76 -19.80
CA ASP A 395 -13.69 -3.73 -19.58
C ASP A 395 -12.94 -3.28 -20.85
N SER A 396 -13.27 -3.83 -22.02
CA SER A 396 -12.67 -3.41 -23.30
C SER A 396 -12.91 -1.94 -23.62
N THR A 397 -14.05 -1.37 -23.22
CA THR A 397 -14.38 0.04 -23.40
C THR A 397 -13.70 0.93 -22.37
N LEU A 398 -13.60 0.45 -21.13
CA LEU A 398 -13.05 1.19 -19.97
C LEU A 398 -11.55 0.92 -19.75
N SER A 399 -10.97 -0.09 -20.40
CA SER A 399 -9.56 -0.49 -20.23
C SER A 399 -8.57 0.51 -20.83
N TYR A 400 -9.05 1.60 -21.43
CA TYR A 400 -8.18 2.71 -21.79
C TYR A 400 -7.50 3.25 -20.53
N ASN A 401 -6.22 2.94 -20.40
CA ASN A 401 -5.38 3.33 -19.24
C ASN A 401 -5.46 4.83 -18.93
N TRP A 402 -5.73 5.68 -19.95
CA TRP A 402 -5.91 7.10 -19.75
C TRP A 402 -7.09 7.44 -18.83
N PHE A 403 -8.23 6.71 -18.90
CA PHE A 403 -9.40 7.02 -18.07
C PHE A 403 -9.12 6.69 -16.59
N LYS A 404 -8.49 5.53 -16.32
CA LYS A 404 -8.05 5.16 -14.96
C LYS A 404 -7.10 6.22 -14.41
N SER A 405 -6.17 6.68 -15.24
CA SER A 405 -5.23 7.75 -14.89
C SER A 405 -5.94 9.07 -14.60
N VAL A 406 -6.89 9.50 -15.42
CA VAL A 406 -7.68 10.72 -15.17
C VAL A 406 -8.41 10.66 -13.84
N VAL A 407 -9.05 9.54 -13.51
CA VAL A 407 -9.71 9.36 -12.21
C VAL A 407 -8.70 9.46 -11.08
N ALA A 408 -7.56 8.77 -11.20
CA ALA A 408 -6.51 8.78 -10.18
C ALA A 408 -5.88 10.17 -10.00
N TYR A 409 -5.65 10.93 -11.09
CA TYR A 409 -5.14 12.30 -10.99
C TYR A 409 -6.14 13.25 -10.36
N THR A 410 -7.44 13.06 -10.58
CA THR A 410 -8.47 13.84 -9.92
C THR A 410 -8.35 13.75 -8.41
N VAL A 411 -7.96 12.59 -7.89
CA VAL A 411 -7.72 12.35 -6.45
C VAL A 411 -6.60 13.23 -5.88
N VAL A 412 -5.60 13.58 -6.68
CA VAL A 412 -4.49 14.45 -6.25
C VAL A 412 -4.75 15.89 -6.61
N ALA A 413 -5.23 16.17 -7.83
CA ALA A 413 -5.43 17.52 -8.35
C ALA A 413 -6.47 18.31 -7.55
N VAL A 414 -7.60 17.71 -7.18
CA VAL A 414 -8.66 18.40 -6.47
C VAL A 414 -8.24 18.83 -5.05
N PRO A 415 -7.66 17.93 -4.20
CA PRO A 415 -7.12 18.36 -2.91
C PRO A 415 -5.97 19.37 -3.05
N LEU A 416 -5.13 19.26 -4.08
CA LEU A 416 -4.07 20.23 -4.35
C LEU A 416 -4.63 21.63 -4.61
N LEU A 417 -5.62 21.73 -5.50
CA LEU A 417 -6.30 23.02 -5.78
C LEU A 417 -6.95 23.60 -4.52
N GLU A 418 -7.52 22.76 -3.67
CA GLU A 418 -8.07 23.17 -2.40
C GLU A 418 -6.98 23.73 -1.45
N CYS A 419 -5.84 23.08 -1.37
CA CYS A 419 -4.70 23.55 -0.58
C CYS A 419 -4.17 24.90 -1.07
N VAL A 420 -4.05 25.07 -2.40
CA VAL A 420 -3.62 26.32 -3.03
C VAL A 420 -4.61 27.44 -2.74
N ARG A 421 -5.92 27.22 -2.98
CA ARG A 421 -6.98 28.22 -2.74
C ARG A 421 -6.98 28.74 -1.30
N ARG A 422 -6.75 27.87 -0.32
CA ARG A 422 -6.68 28.29 1.10
C ARG A 422 -5.52 29.22 1.37
N ARG A 423 -4.33 28.89 0.86
CA ARG A 423 -3.16 29.76 1.05
C ARG A 423 -3.36 31.15 0.48
N TYR A 424 -4.18 31.28 -0.57
CA TYR A 424 -4.54 32.60 -1.12
C TYR A 424 -5.62 33.31 -0.30
N ALA A 425 -6.53 32.59 0.34
CA ALA A 425 -7.59 33.18 1.16
C ALA A 425 -7.11 33.60 2.57
N GLU A 426 -5.96 33.07 3.02
CA GLU A 426 -5.35 33.39 4.32
C GLU A 426 -4.29 34.52 4.23
N ARG A 427 -3.97 35.00 3.02
CA ARG A 427 -3.15 36.18 2.74
C ARG A 427 -4.00 37.41 2.54
#